data_4a2287e90573fa0f04219a815077df65
#
_entry.id   4a2287e90573fa0f04219a815077df65
#
_cell.length_a   1.000
_cell.length_b   1.000
_cell.length_c   1.000
_cell.angle_alpha   90.00
_cell.angle_beta   90.00
_cell.angle_gamma   90.00
#
_symmetry.space_group_name_H-M   'P 1'
#
loop_
_entity.id
_entity.type
_entity.pdbx_description
1 polymer ?
#
loop_
_entity_poly.entity_id
_entity_poly.type
_entity_poly.pdbx_seq_one_letter_code
_entity_poly.pdbx_strand_id
1 'polypeptide(L)'
;MTVFAEGYQVNLLSTKQTGMGHVGAGMKLGAESMHFNPAGLAFLRTNMDYSLGISAIMAKAKYSYDGYSAKTDNPVGTPLYAYAGFKIYDNLAAGIGLTTPYGNSLKWPKNWAGAGLIQDISLKSYVIQPTLSYKITDRLSIGVGLQLAWGNVNLSRALMSAGDLQRIGAEFESFLPLLASVPSNVISDADKQAMQEMVA
;
A
#
# COMPACT_ATOMS: atom_id res chain seq x y z
N MET A 1 20.16 18.97 -1.48
CA MET A 1 19.00 18.63 -0.65
C MET A 1 18.73 17.13 -0.84
N THR A 2 19.15 16.29 0.09
CA THR A 2 18.91 14.84 0.02
C THR A 2 17.49 14.58 0.51
N VAL A 3 16.62 14.16 -0.39
CA VAL A 3 15.27 13.71 -0.04
C VAL A 3 15.37 12.24 0.34
N PHE A 4 15.14 11.91 1.60
CA PHE A 4 14.94 10.54 2.04
C PHE A 4 13.47 10.21 1.84
N ALA A 5 13.18 9.30 0.91
CA ALA A 5 11.85 8.73 0.75
C ALA A 5 11.73 7.53 1.69
N GLU A 6 10.94 7.65 2.75
CA GLU A 6 10.57 6.53 3.60
C GLU A 6 9.43 5.75 2.94
N GLY A 7 9.64 4.44 2.73
CA GLY A 7 8.60 3.56 2.20
C GLY A 7 7.63 3.13 3.31
N TYR A 8 6.40 2.80 2.94
CA TYR A 8 5.39 2.26 3.85
C TYR A 8 5.67 0.79 4.15
N GLN A 9 6.58 0.53 5.09
CA GLN A 9 6.87 -0.82 5.55
C GLN A 9 5.83 -1.27 6.57
N VAL A 10 5.28 -2.47 6.35
CA VAL A 10 4.37 -3.14 7.27
C VAL A 10 5.16 -4.17 8.08
N ASN A 11 5.49 -3.85 9.33
CA ASN A 11 6.30 -4.71 10.21
C ASN A 11 5.49 -5.87 10.84
N LEU A 12 4.54 -6.45 10.11
CA LEU A 12 3.72 -7.59 10.56
C LEU A 12 4.17 -8.90 9.88
N LEU A 13 5.49 -9.10 9.77
CA LEU A 13 6.12 -10.21 9.07
C LEU A 13 6.46 -11.40 9.97
N SER A 14 6.09 -11.32 11.25
CA SER A 14 6.21 -12.39 12.24
C SER A 14 5.40 -12.02 13.47
N THR A 15 4.54 -12.91 13.92
CA THR A 15 3.79 -12.72 15.18
C THR A 15 4.72 -12.73 16.39
N LYS A 16 5.76 -13.57 16.37
CA LYS A 16 6.77 -13.61 17.44
C LYS A 16 7.52 -12.28 17.54
N GLN A 17 7.99 -11.74 16.40
CA GLN A 17 8.69 -10.45 16.36
C GLN A 17 7.77 -9.31 16.82
N THR A 18 6.54 -9.28 16.33
CA THR A 18 5.56 -8.26 16.71
C THR A 18 5.29 -8.28 18.21
N GLY A 19 5.11 -9.48 18.80
CA GLY A 19 4.90 -9.64 20.24
C GLY A 19 6.10 -9.25 21.12
N MET A 20 7.31 -9.26 20.55
CA MET A 20 8.56 -8.87 21.23
C MET A 20 9.02 -7.43 20.88
N GLY A 21 8.18 -6.62 20.23
CA GLY A 21 8.56 -5.27 19.84
C GLY A 21 9.68 -5.22 18.78
N HIS A 22 9.79 -6.23 17.93
CA HIS A 22 10.77 -6.35 16.82
C HIS A 22 12.26 -6.42 17.25
N VAL A 23 12.54 -6.88 18.46
CA VAL A 23 13.93 -7.00 18.98
C VAL A 23 14.60 -8.35 18.69
N GLY A 24 13.94 -9.22 17.94
CA GLY A 24 14.37 -10.62 17.77
C GLY A 24 15.40 -10.88 16.69
N ALA A 25 16.05 -9.87 16.07
CA ALA A 25 17.06 -10.08 15.03
C ALA A 25 18.24 -10.96 15.48
N GLY A 26 18.63 -10.86 16.75
CA GLY A 26 19.67 -11.71 17.35
C GLY A 26 19.18 -13.04 17.91
N MET A 27 17.90 -13.37 17.77
CA MET A 27 17.30 -14.57 18.38
C MET A 27 17.14 -15.71 17.36
N LYS A 28 17.11 -16.94 17.90
CA LYS A 28 16.84 -18.15 17.10
C LYS A 28 15.31 -18.34 17.00
N LEU A 29 14.70 -17.80 15.95
CA LEU A 29 13.25 -17.77 15.76
C LEU A 29 12.70 -18.92 14.88
N GLY A 30 13.52 -19.92 14.60
CA GLY A 30 13.16 -21.01 13.68
C GLY A 30 13.15 -20.49 12.22
N ALA A 31 12.17 -20.93 11.43
CA ALA A 31 12.06 -20.53 10.02
C ALA A 31 11.92 -19.02 9.83
N GLU A 32 11.28 -18.29 10.74
CA GLU A 32 11.14 -16.84 10.67
C GLU A 32 12.47 -16.07 10.72
N SER A 33 13.53 -16.71 11.25
CA SER A 33 14.89 -16.13 11.29
C SER A 33 15.36 -15.71 9.91
N MET A 34 15.00 -16.43 8.84
CA MET A 34 15.48 -16.14 7.49
C MET A 34 15.19 -14.71 7.02
N HIS A 35 14.12 -14.08 7.49
CA HIS A 35 13.78 -12.71 7.13
C HIS A 35 14.60 -11.69 7.94
N PHE A 36 14.70 -11.90 9.25
CA PHE A 36 15.30 -10.94 10.17
C PHE A 36 16.81 -11.12 10.32
N ASN A 37 17.27 -12.37 10.27
CA ASN A 37 18.66 -12.77 10.37
C ASN A 37 18.87 -14.11 9.65
N PRO A 38 19.22 -14.13 8.37
CA PRO A 38 19.42 -15.35 7.59
C PRO A 38 20.33 -16.38 8.27
N ALA A 39 21.37 -15.92 8.98
CA ALA A 39 22.30 -16.81 9.69
C ALA A 39 21.62 -17.60 10.82
N GLY A 40 20.53 -17.09 11.38
CA GLY A 40 19.75 -17.76 12.44
C GLY A 40 19.11 -19.06 11.98
N LEU A 41 18.86 -19.22 10.68
CA LEU A 41 18.25 -20.43 10.11
C LEU A 41 19.15 -21.68 10.30
N ALA A 42 20.48 -21.52 10.35
CA ALA A 42 21.41 -22.64 10.60
C ALA A 42 21.25 -23.31 11.98
N PHE A 43 20.52 -22.67 12.89
CA PHE A 43 20.25 -23.20 14.24
C PHE A 43 18.88 -23.82 14.40
N LEU A 44 18.26 -24.28 13.31
CA LEU A 44 17.02 -25.06 13.39
C LEU A 44 17.21 -26.28 14.31
N ARG A 45 16.27 -26.47 15.24
CA ARG A 45 16.28 -27.61 16.18
C ARG A 45 15.71 -28.88 15.58
N THR A 46 14.85 -28.72 14.59
CA THR A 46 14.16 -29.79 13.87
C THR A 46 14.64 -29.86 12.42
N ASN A 47 14.41 -30.96 11.75
CA ASN A 47 14.76 -31.11 10.33
C ASN A 47 13.95 -30.16 9.43
N MET A 48 12.75 -29.81 9.87
CA MET A 48 11.86 -28.89 9.18
C MET A 48 11.17 -27.98 10.20
N ASP A 49 11.06 -26.70 9.89
CA ASP A 49 10.31 -25.71 10.65
C ASP A 49 9.52 -24.85 9.68
N TYR A 50 8.30 -24.52 10.03
CA TYR A 50 7.45 -23.63 9.24
C TYR A 50 6.72 -22.65 10.14
N SER A 51 6.46 -21.46 9.61
CA SER A 51 5.65 -20.44 10.27
C SER A 51 4.82 -19.72 9.23
N LEU A 52 3.57 -19.51 9.55
CA LEU A 52 2.67 -18.74 8.69
C LEU A 52 1.77 -17.85 9.54
N GLY A 53 1.39 -16.71 9.00
CA GLY A 53 0.47 -15.80 9.66
C GLY A 53 -0.14 -14.81 8.71
N ILE A 54 -1.29 -14.29 9.12
CA ILE A 54 -2.02 -13.22 8.46
C ILE A 54 -2.45 -12.22 9.52
N SER A 55 -2.41 -10.93 9.17
CA SER A 55 -2.87 -9.86 10.04
C SER A 55 -3.98 -9.08 9.35
N ALA A 56 -4.82 -8.39 10.12
CA ALA A 56 -5.85 -7.49 9.61
C ALA A 56 -5.53 -6.06 10.04
N ILE A 57 -5.36 -5.15 9.06
CA ILE A 57 -5.12 -3.74 9.31
C ILE A 57 -6.36 -2.95 8.89
N MET A 58 -7.02 -2.30 9.85
CA MET A 58 -8.16 -1.42 9.64
C MET A 58 -7.73 0.04 9.81
N ALA A 59 -7.03 0.58 8.83
CA ALA A 59 -6.59 1.97 8.86
C ALA A 59 -7.77 2.90 8.57
N LYS A 60 -7.91 3.98 9.37
CA LYS A 60 -8.91 5.03 9.17
C LYS A 60 -8.23 6.38 9.28
N ALA A 61 -8.49 7.27 8.34
CA ALA A 61 -8.05 8.66 8.40
C ALA A 61 -9.26 9.58 8.35
N LYS A 62 -9.15 10.71 9.06
CA LYS A 62 -10.14 11.78 9.05
C LYS A 62 -9.44 13.09 8.71
N TYR A 63 -9.99 13.81 7.77
CA TYR A 63 -9.63 15.19 7.48
C TYR A 63 -10.71 16.11 8.05
N SER A 64 -10.31 17.22 8.68
CA SER A 64 -11.24 18.23 9.17
C SER A 64 -10.61 19.61 8.99
N TYR A 65 -11.36 20.53 8.40
CA TYR A 65 -10.97 21.92 8.21
C TYR A 65 -12.22 22.79 8.12
N ASP A 66 -12.31 23.88 8.89
CA ASP A 66 -13.36 24.91 8.85
C ASP A 66 -14.79 24.36 8.76
N GLY A 67 -15.14 23.45 9.69
CA GLY A 67 -16.46 22.81 9.72
C GLY A 67 -16.70 21.68 8.73
N TYR A 68 -15.83 21.53 7.72
CA TYR A 68 -15.86 20.39 6.79
C TYR A 68 -15.12 19.19 7.38
N SER A 69 -15.65 18.00 7.16
CA SER A 69 -14.92 16.78 7.50
C SER A 69 -15.17 15.67 6.49
N ALA A 70 -14.10 14.94 6.16
CA ALA A 70 -14.14 13.74 5.34
C ALA A 70 -13.44 12.59 6.07
N LYS A 71 -13.91 11.37 5.86
CA LYS A 71 -13.33 10.14 6.41
C LYS A 71 -13.02 9.20 5.26
N THR A 72 -11.94 8.44 5.42
CA THR A 72 -11.59 7.38 4.47
C THR A 72 -12.48 6.15 4.66
N ASP A 73 -12.75 5.47 3.55
CA ASP A 73 -13.38 4.15 3.49
C ASP A 73 -12.36 3.14 2.94
N ASN A 74 -11.39 2.82 3.78
CA ASN A 74 -10.29 1.96 3.39
C ASN A 74 -10.68 0.48 3.48
N PRO A 75 -10.32 -0.34 2.49
CA PRO A 75 -10.45 -1.78 2.62
C PRO A 75 -9.53 -2.30 3.72
N VAL A 76 -9.88 -3.45 4.31
CA VAL A 76 -9.04 -4.13 5.29
C VAL A 76 -7.76 -4.61 4.60
N GLY A 77 -6.61 -4.14 5.09
CA GLY A 77 -5.31 -4.64 4.67
C GLY A 77 -5.04 -6.02 5.30
N THR A 78 -4.58 -6.98 4.51
CA THR A 78 -4.31 -8.34 4.97
C THR A 78 -2.86 -8.74 4.69
N PRO A 79 -1.87 -8.13 5.38
CA PRO A 79 -0.49 -8.57 5.24
C PRO A 79 -0.35 -10.02 5.74
N LEU A 80 0.46 -10.78 5.00
CA LEU A 80 0.72 -12.18 5.29
C LEU A 80 2.22 -12.48 5.28
N TYR A 81 2.58 -13.56 5.96
CA TYR A 81 3.90 -14.16 5.87
C TYR A 81 3.78 -15.69 5.90
N ALA A 82 4.69 -16.34 5.21
CA ALA A 82 4.88 -17.79 5.28
C ALA A 82 6.38 -18.09 5.15
N TYR A 83 6.90 -18.91 6.05
CA TYR A 83 8.30 -19.32 6.07
C TYR A 83 8.37 -20.83 6.19
N ALA A 84 9.26 -21.44 5.41
CA ALA A 84 9.60 -22.85 5.54
C ALA A 84 11.12 -22.98 5.54
N GLY A 85 11.67 -23.57 6.59
CA GLY A 85 13.10 -23.84 6.76
C GLY A 85 13.38 -25.33 6.85
N PHE A 86 14.46 -25.77 6.23
CA PHE A 86 14.87 -27.17 6.14
C PHE A 86 16.32 -27.31 6.55
N LYS A 87 16.61 -28.23 7.43
CA LYS A 87 17.98 -28.64 7.73
C LYS A 87 18.41 -29.68 6.69
N ILE A 88 19.37 -29.33 5.84
CA ILE A 88 19.92 -30.21 4.79
C ILE A 88 20.99 -31.10 5.41
N TYR A 89 21.86 -30.52 6.21
CA TYR A 89 22.90 -31.18 7.01
C TYR A 89 22.93 -30.55 8.41
N ASP A 90 23.67 -31.12 9.34
CA ASP A 90 23.78 -30.57 10.71
C ASP A 90 24.36 -29.15 10.76
N ASN A 91 25.09 -28.77 9.74
CA ASN A 91 25.70 -27.46 9.59
C ASN A 91 25.11 -26.62 8.44
N LEU A 92 24.19 -27.13 7.64
CA LEU A 92 23.62 -26.44 6.47
C LEU A 92 22.10 -26.46 6.53
N ALA A 93 21.50 -25.29 6.44
CA ALA A 93 20.06 -25.12 6.33
C ALA A 93 19.71 -24.24 5.14
N ALA A 94 18.58 -24.55 4.51
CA ALA A 94 17.98 -23.71 3.47
C ALA A 94 16.53 -23.39 3.85
N GLY A 95 15.98 -22.36 3.22
CA GLY A 95 14.58 -22.02 3.43
C GLY A 95 14.04 -21.11 2.34
N ILE A 96 12.72 -20.98 2.37
CA ILE A 96 11.98 -20.07 1.49
C ILE A 96 10.98 -19.29 2.32
N GLY A 97 10.93 -17.98 2.12
CA GLY A 97 9.95 -17.07 2.71
C GLY A 97 9.07 -16.43 1.65
N LEU A 98 7.80 -16.25 1.97
CA LEU A 98 6.86 -15.41 1.22
C LEU A 98 6.31 -14.37 2.20
N THR A 99 6.44 -13.09 1.84
CA THR A 99 6.01 -11.99 2.69
C THR A 99 5.38 -10.85 1.89
N THR A 100 4.63 -10.00 2.59
CA THR A 100 4.04 -8.78 2.03
C THR A 100 4.52 -7.57 2.85
N PRO A 101 5.80 -7.16 2.69
CA PRO A 101 6.43 -6.17 3.58
C PRO A 101 5.97 -4.74 3.35
N TYR A 102 5.43 -4.42 2.17
CA TYR A 102 4.96 -3.09 1.85
C TYR A 102 3.50 -3.12 1.42
N GLY A 103 2.71 -2.25 2.02
CA GLY A 103 1.30 -2.12 1.69
C GLY A 103 0.75 -0.80 2.18
N ASN A 104 -0.07 -0.16 1.36
CA ASN A 104 -0.85 1.00 1.74
C ASN A 104 -2.18 0.95 1.01
N SER A 105 -3.24 1.36 1.68
CA SER A 105 -4.54 1.54 1.06
C SER A 105 -5.20 2.75 1.67
N LEU A 106 -5.53 3.73 0.85
CA LEU A 106 -6.20 4.95 1.26
C LEU A 106 -7.27 5.28 0.22
N LYS A 107 -8.53 5.33 0.66
CA LYS A 107 -9.66 5.61 -0.21
C LYS A 107 -10.51 6.73 0.40
N TRP A 108 -10.53 7.87 -0.28
CA TRP A 108 -11.36 9.01 0.06
C TRP A 108 -12.67 9.03 -0.73
N PRO A 109 -13.73 9.68 -0.23
CA PRO A 109 -14.93 9.96 -1.02
C PRO A 109 -14.59 10.75 -2.29
N LYS A 110 -15.35 10.51 -3.37
CA LYS A 110 -15.07 11.17 -4.67
C LYS A 110 -15.14 12.69 -4.62
N ASN A 111 -15.98 13.22 -3.72
CA ASN A 111 -16.27 14.65 -3.55
C ASN A 111 -15.55 15.31 -2.37
N TRP A 112 -14.50 14.67 -1.82
CA TRP A 112 -13.75 15.29 -0.73
C TRP A 112 -12.89 16.47 -1.21
N ALA A 113 -12.62 17.42 -0.33
CA ALA A 113 -11.93 18.68 -0.68
C ALA A 113 -10.55 18.50 -1.34
N GLY A 114 -9.84 17.39 -1.06
CA GLY A 114 -8.54 17.07 -1.64
C GLY A 114 -8.60 16.07 -2.81
N ALA A 115 -9.75 15.90 -3.45
CA ALA A 115 -9.93 14.91 -4.53
C ALA A 115 -8.97 15.13 -5.71
N GLY A 116 -8.59 16.37 -6.00
CA GLY A 116 -7.58 16.72 -7.01
C GLY A 116 -6.16 16.29 -6.65
N LEU A 117 -5.87 16.07 -5.36
CA LEU A 117 -4.58 15.59 -4.88
C LEU A 117 -4.55 14.05 -4.86
N ILE A 118 -5.54 13.43 -4.24
CA ILE A 118 -5.65 11.98 -4.10
C ILE A 118 -7.10 11.56 -3.83
N GLN A 119 -7.57 10.53 -4.50
CA GLN A 119 -8.84 9.86 -4.19
C GLN A 119 -8.62 8.43 -3.71
N ASP A 120 -7.79 7.68 -4.42
CA ASP A 120 -7.49 6.29 -4.10
C ASP A 120 -6.00 6.03 -4.31
N ILE A 121 -5.39 5.39 -3.33
CA ILE A 121 -4.06 4.81 -3.47
C ILE A 121 -4.09 3.39 -2.92
N SER A 122 -3.54 2.47 -3.68
CA SER A 122 -3.35 1.08 -3.25
C SER A 122 -1.96 0.62 -3.67
N LEU A 123 -1.15 0.28 -2.68
CA LEU A 123 0.15 -0.35 -2.85
C LEU A 123 0.07 -1.75 -2.27
N LYS A 124 0.46 -2.73 -3.05
CA LYS A 124 0.62 -4.13 -2.62
C LYS A 124 1.95 -4.64 -3.10
N SER A 125 2.73 -5.24 -2.22
CA SER A 125 4.00 -5.87 -2.56
C SER A 125 4.06 -7.30 -2.06
N TYR A 126 4.77 -8.12 -2.79
CA TYR A 126 5.05 -9.51 -2.46
C TYR A 126 6.55 -9.73 -2.58
N VAL A 127 7.11 -10.48 -1.64
CA VAL A 127 8.52 -10.83 -1.64
C VAL A 127 8.67 -12.33 -1.45
N ILE A 128 9.41 -12.98 -2.34
CA ILE A 128 9.90 -14.35 -2.14
C ILE A 128 11.37 -14.26 -1.76
N GLN A 129 11.75 -14.97 -0.70
CA GLN A 129 13.10 -14.95 -0.15
C GLN A 129 13.65 -16.37 0.00
N PRO A 130 14.31 -16.95 -1.01
CA PRO A 130 15.19 -18.10 -0.81
C PRO A 130 16.36 -17.69 0.09
N THR A 131 16.71 -18.56 1.02
CA THR A 131 17.73 -18.33 2.04
C THR A 131 18.58 -19.57 2.21
N LEU A 132 19.90 -19.36 2.34
CA LEU A 132 20.87 -20.40 2.67
C LEU A 132 21.66 -19.95 3.88
N SER A 133 21.91 -20.88 4.81
CA SER A 133 22.60 -20.59 6.07
C SER A 133 23.54 -21.73 6.44
N TYR A 134 24.75 -21.37 6.85
CA TYR A 134 25.78 -22.33 7.23
C TYR A 134 26.28 -22.07 8.67
N LYS A 135 26.26 -23.10 9.49
CA LYS A 135 26.76 -23.10 10.86
C LYS A 135 28.25 -23.44 10.86
N ILE A 136 29.07 -22.47 11.22
CA ILE A 136 30.54 -22.65 11.32
C ILE A 136 30.89 -23.32 12.64
N THR A 137 30.27 -22.85 13.74
CA THR A 137 30.41 -23.40 15.09
C THR A 137 29.03 -23.37 15.77
N ASP A 138 28.92 -23.90 16.97
CA ASP A 138 27.64 -23.82 17.74
C ASP A 138 27.26 -22.38 18.17
N ARG A 139 28.16 -21.43 17.96
CA ARG A 139 27.94 -20.00 18.29
C ARG A 139 28.07 -19.07 17.10
N LEU A 140 28.60 -19.54 15.97
CA LEU A 140 28.86 -18.73 14.79
C LEU A 140 28.24 -19.37 13.55
N SER A 141 27.49 -18.59 12.83
CA SER A 141 26.89 -18.96 11.54
C SER A 141 26.93 -17.77 10.58
N ILE A 142 26.86 -18.06 9.30
CA ILE A 142 26.66 -17.11 8.22
C ILE A 142 25.41 -17.49 7.43
N GLY A 143 24.77 -16.51 6.82
CA GLY A 143 23.57 -16.75 6.01
C GLY A 143 23.40 -15.67 4.98
N VAL A 144 22.83 -16.06 3.85
CA VAL A 144 22.47 -15.16 2.75
C VAL A 144 21.03 -15.44 2.33
N GLY A 145 20.27 -14.38 2.13
CA GLY A 145 18.91 -14.43 1.58
C GLY A 145 18.80 -13.47 0.39
N LEU A 146 18.23 -13.94 -0.70
CA LEU A 146 17.93 -13.11 -1.87
C LEU A 146 16.46 -12.73 -1.83
N GLN A 147 16.15 -11.44 -1.80
CA GLN A 147 14.78 -10.94 -1.83
C GLN A 147 14.36 -10.61 -3.26
N LEU A 148 13.43 -11.38 -3.80
CA LEU A 148 12.77 -11.12 -5.07
C LEU A 148 11.44 -10.44 -4.79
N ALA A 149 11.37 -9.14 -5.05
CA ALA A 149 10.22 -8.31 -4.74
C ALA A 149 9.50 -7.89 -6.02
N TRP A 150 8.17 -7.97 -6.00
CA TRP A 150 7.31 -7.35 -7.01
C TRP A 150 6.12 -6.67 -6.33
N GLY A 151 5.55 -5.69 -6.99
CA GLY A 151 4.44 -4.94 -6.43
C GLY A 151 3.57 -4.29 -7.49
N ASN A 152 2.39 -3.89 -7.06
CA ASN A 152 1.45 -3.13 -7.86
C ASN A 152 1.07 -1.85 -7.10
N VAL A 153 1.09 -0.73 -7.83
CA VAL A 153 0.67 0.59 -7.34
C VAL A 153 -0.51 1.07 -8.17
N ASN A 154 -1.59 1.40 -7.50
CA ASN A 154 -2.74 2.04 -8.12
C ASN A 154 -2.94 3.42 -7.47
N LEU A 155 -2.99 4.46 -8.27
CA LEU A 155 -3.20 5.84 -7.83
C LEU A 155 -4.30 6.48 -8.67
N SER A 156 -5.32 7.00 -8.02
CA SER A 156 -6.34 7.80 -8.69
C SER A 156 -6.55 9.15 -8.02
N ARG A 157 -6.83 10.15 -8.83
CA ARG A 157 -7.16 11.51 -8.41
C ARG A 157 -8.20 12.10 -9.36
N ALA A 158 -8.96 13.06 -8.88
CA ALA A 158 -9.82 13.83 -9.76
C ALA A 158 -8.99 14.79 -10.63
N LEU A 159 -9.35 14.93 -11.88
CA LEU A 159 -8.76 15.95 -12.76
C LEU A 159 -9.16 17.35 -12.33
N MET A 160 -10.37 17.51 -11.78
CA MET A 160 -10.91 18.74 -11.21
C MET A 160 -11.48 18.45 -9.82
N SER A 161 -11.37 19.42 -8.91
CA SER A 161 -12.04 19.33 -7.62
C SER A 161 -13.55 19.54 -7.78
N ALA A 162 -14.35 19.05 -6.83
CA ALA A 162 -15.79 19.31 -6.84
C ALA A 162 -16.11 20.82 -6.80
N GLY A 163 -15.27 21.62 -6.11
CA GLY A 163 -15.41 23.07 -6.06
C GLY A 163 -15.09 23.74 -7.38
N ASP A 164 -14.11 23.24 -8.13
CA ASP A 164 -13.79 23.76 -9.47
C ASP A 164 -14.92 23.47 -10.46
N LEU A 165 -15.50 22.27 -10.38
CA LEU A 165 -16.67 21.91 -11.20
C LEU A 165 -17.87 22.81 -10.90
N GLN A 166 -18.16 23.08 -9.61
CA GLN A 166 -19.23 23.99 -9.21
C GLN A 166 -18.97 25.42 -9.69
N ARG A 167 -17.72 25.90 -9.60
CA ARG A 167 -17.35 27.22 -10.08
C ARG A 167 -17.52 27.33 -11.60
N ILE A 168 -17.05 26.34 -12.36
CA ILE A 168 -17.19 26.29 -13.81
C ILE A 168 -18.67 26.21 -14.18
N GLY A 169 -19.49 25.42 -13.45
CA GLY A 169 -20.92 25.36 -13.63
C GLY A 169 -21.60 26.72 -13.41
N ALA A 170 -21.28 27.40 -12.31
CA ALA A 170 -21.82 28.72 -12.01
C ALA A 170 -21.38 29.81 -13.02
N GLU A 171 -20.11 29.77 -13.46
CA GLU A 171 -19.63 30.64 -14.53
C GLU A 171 -20.40 30.36 -15.84
N PHE A 172 -20.59 29.09 -16.19
CA PHE A 172 -21.33 28.71 -17.39
C PHE A 172 -22.82 29.12 -17.33
N GLU A 173 -23.47 28.95 -16.17
CA GLU A 173 -24.83 29.47 -15.95
C GLU A 173 -24.91 30.98 -16.15
N SER A 174 -23.88 31.72 -15.77
CA SER A 174 -23.83 33.18 -15.99
C SER A 174 -23.74 33.59 -17.47
N PHE A 175 -23.23 32.70 -18.32
CA PHE A 175 -23.14 32.90 -19.77
C PHE A 175 -24.43 32.51 -20.52
N LEU A 176 -25.35 31.70 -19.94
CA LEU A 176 -26.56 31.29 -20.60
C LEU A 176 -27.47 32.44 -21.07
N PRO A 177 -27.68 33.52 -20.28
CA PRO A 177 -28.45 34.68 -20.74
C PRO A 177 -27.80 35.40 -21.93
N LEU A 178 -26.45 35.46 -21.96
CA LEU A 178 -25.71 36.01 -23.07
C LEU A 178 -25.85 35.18 -24.35
N LEU A 179 -25.76 33.84 -24.22
CA LEU A 179 -25.98 32.92 -25.33
C LEU A 179 -27.41 33.00 -25.89
N ALA A 180 -28.43 33.23 -25.05
CA ALA A 180 -29.81 33.44 -25.49
C ALA A 180 -29.97 34.69 -26.31
N SER A 181 -29.14 35.74 -26.08
CA SER A 181 -29.18 37.00 -26.83
C SER A 181 -28.45 36.96 -28.19
N VAL A 182 -27.70 35.87 -28.47
CA VAL A 182 -27.01 35.72 -29.77
C VAL A 182 -28.03 35.43 -30.88
N PRO A 183 -27.98 36.14 -32.03
CA PRO A 183 -28.90 35.93 -33.14
C PRO A 183 -28.77 34.48 -33.69
N SER A 184 -29.91 33.95 -34.13
CA SER A 184 -30.00 32.54 -34.63
C SER A 184 -29.24 32.32 -35.94
N ASN A 185 -28.77 33.33 -36.59
CA ASN A 185 -27.87 33.26 -37.75
C ASN A 185 -26.37 32.97 -37.37
N VAL A 186 -26.03 33.10 -36.07
CA VAL A 186 -24.68 32.80 -35.54
C VAL A 186 -24.63 31.48 -34.80
N ILE A 187 -25.62 31.19 -33.98
CA ILE A 187 -25.79 29.93 -33.25
C ILE A 187 -27.22 29.45 -33.43
N SER A 188 -27.40 28.22 -33.90
CA SER A 188 -28.73 27.68 -34.13
C SER A 188 -29.51 27.51 -32.82
N ASP A 189 -30.83 27.62 -32.86
CA ASP A 189 -31.67 27.45 -31.67
C ASP A 189 -31.59 26.03 -31.11
N ALA A 190 -31.28 25.03 -31.95
CA ALA A 190 -31.02 23.65 -31.54
C ALA A 190 -29.71 23.52 -30.71
N ASP A 191 -28.65 24.24 -31.12
CA ASP A 191 -27.39 24.22 -30.39
C ASP A 191 -27.52 24.95 -29.05
N LYS A 192 -28.31 26.02 -28.98
CA LYS A 192 -28.64 26.74 -27.74
C LYS A 192 -29.37 25.84 -26.75
N GLN A 193 -30.37 25.06 -27.22
CA GLN A 193 -31.09 24.09 -26.40
C GLN A 193 -30.15 22.97 -25.89
N ALA A 194 -29.32 22.41 -26.76
CA ALA A 194 -28.36 21.38 -26.36
C ALA A 194 -27.36 21.88 -25.30
N MET A 195 -26.91 23.16 -25.37
CA MET A 195 -26.08 23.76 -24.35
C MET A 195 -26.82 23.98 -23.01
N GLN A 196 -28.11 24.31 -23.04
CA GLN A 196 -28.92 24.45 -21.83
C GLN A 196 -29.18 23.11 -21.15
N GLU A 197 -29.41 22.04 -21.91
CA GLU A 197 -29.60 20.69 -21.39
C GLU A 197 -28.35 20.07 -20.80
N MET A 198 -27.14 20.48 -21.25
CA MET A 198 -25.86 20.01 -20.66
C MET A 198 -25.60 20.59 -19.28
N VAL A 199 -26.27 21.62 -18.85
CA VAL A 199 -26.05 22.35 -17.58
C VAL A 199 -27.16 22.06 -16.56
N ALA A 200 -28.29 21.56 -16.98
CA ALA A 200 -29.40 21.14 -16.11
C ALA A 200 -29.13 19.75 -15.49
#